data_975398eaa23de64be72e3d891bc5fe6d
#
_entry.id   975398eaa23de64be72e3d891bc5fe6d
#
_cell.length_a   1.000
_cell.length_b   1.000
_cell.length_c   1.000
_cell.angle_alpha   90.00
_cell.angle_beta   90.00
_cell.angle_gamma   90.00
#
_symmetry.space_group_name_H-M   'P 1'
#
loop_
_entity.id
_entity.type
_entity.pdbx_description
1 polymer ?
#
loop_
_entity_poly.entity_id
_entity_poly.type
_entity_poly.pdbx_seq_one_letter_code
_entity_poly.pdbx_strand_id
1 'polypeptide(L)'
;MTEPTQGRLWIRLMKHHRIERDLLVPCTRDDPHTALREAMHTLDLSQPVWLPKHETDWENYALTRFKPEDFMDAVHFDAMELCYVAPDEDKKQAQKRSLMQDL
;
A
#
# COMPACT_ATOMS: atom_id res chain seq x y z
N MET A 1 4.52 -3.27 -27.94
CA MET A 1 3.86 -3.20 -27.04
C MET A 1 4.34 -2.35 -26.02
N THR A 2 3.64 -1.87 -25.33
CA THR A 2 3.99 -1.06 -24.41
C THR A 2 4.10 -1.60 -23.16
N GLU A 3 5.10 -1.43 -22.57
CA GLU A 3 5.27 -1.92 -21.43
C GLU A 3 4.59 -1.24 -20.41
N PRO A 4 4.02 -1.79 -19.63
CA PRO A 4 3.34 -1.15 -18.63
C PRO A 4 4.30 -0.57 -17.68
N THR A 5 4.05 0.63 -17.34
CA THR A 5 4.79 1.24 -16.30
C THR A 5 4.02 1.16 -15.02
N GLN A 6 2.98 0.35 -14.97
CA GLN A 6 2.15 0.24 -13.80
C GLN A 6 2.81 -0.62 -12.73
N GLY A 7 2.94 -0.07 -11.54
CA GLY A 7 3.43 -0.82 -10.41
C GLY A 7 2.29 -1.43 -9.63
N ARG A 8 2.46 -1.53 -8.32
CA ARG A 8 1.44 -2.12 -7.45
C ARG A 8 1.32 -1.31 -6.18
N LEU A 9 0.17 -1.39 -5.57
CA LEU A 9 -0.06 -0.80 -4.26
C LEU A 9 -0.05 -1.94 -3.26
N TRP A 10 0.82 -1.82 -2.26
CA TRP A 10 0.92 -2.81 -1.19
C TRP A 10 0.19 -2.26 0.01
N ILE A 11 -0.88 -2.90 0.41
CA ILE A 11 -1.69 -2.50 1.54
C ILE A 11 -1.38 -3.47 2.66
N ARG A 12 -0.98 -2.96 3.83
CA ARG A 12 -0.69 -3.79 5.00
C ARG A 12 -1.57 -3.36 6.15
N LEU A 13 -2.31 -4.30 6.69
CA LEU A 13 -3.10 -4.06 7.90
C LEU A 13 -2.24 -4.50 9.08
N MET A 14 -1.88 -3.53 9.91
CA MET A 14 -0.94 -3.77 11.01
C MET A 14 -1.68 -3.89 12.33
N LYS A 15 -1.31 -4.89 13.10
CA LYS A 15 -1.87 -5.06 14.44
C LYS A 15 -0.77 -5.59 15.35
N HIS A 16 -0.58 -4.95 16.49
CA HIS A 16 0.45 -5.34 17.45
C HIS A 16 1.83 -5.38 16.78
N HIS A 17 2.09 -4.38 15.91
CA HIS A 17 3.37 -4.23 15.21
C HIS A 17 3.68 -5.38 14.24
N ARG A 18 2.65 -6.10 13.81
CA ARG A 18 2.82 -7.18 12.83
C ARG A 18 1.84 -6.98 11.69
N ILE A 19 2.20 -7.50 10.53
CA ILE A 19 1.28 -7.50 9.40
C ILE A 19 0.27 -8.60 9.67
N GLU A 20 -0.98 -8.19 9.90
CA GLU A 20 -2.05 -9.15 10.14
C GLU A 20 -2.57 -9.65 8.80
N ARG A 21 -2.62 -8.76 7.81
CA ARG A 21 -3.15 -9.08 6.51
C ARG A 21 -2.56 -8.12 5.52
N ASP A 22 -2.31 -8.53 4.30
CA ASP A 22 -1.83 -7.61 3.27
C ASP A 22 -2.38 -7.99 1.92
N LEU A 23 -2.24 -7.07 0.97
CA LEU A 23 -2.77 -7.25 -0.36
C LEU A 23 -1.95 -6.42 -1.32
N LEU A 24 -1.69 -6.94 -2.51
CA LEU A 24 -1.04 -6.21 -3.59
C LEU A 24 -2.04 -6.08 -4.72
N VAL A 25 -2.24 -4.86 -5.21
CA VAL A 25 -3.15 -4.61 -6.32
C VAL A 25 -2.44 -3.75 -7.36
N PRO A 26 -2.79 -3.85 -8.64
CA PRO A 26 -2.18 -2.98 -9.64
C PRO A 26 -2.44 -1.52 -9.33
N CYS A 27 -1.45 -0.68 -9.57
CA CYS A 27 -1.57 0.73 -9.19
C CYS A 27 -0.65 1.58 -10.04
N THR A 28 -1.11 2.76 -10.44
CA THR A 28 -0.21 3.75 -11.03
C THR A 28 0.23 4.71 -9.94
N ARG A 29 1.43 5.23 -10.09
CA ARG A 29 1.99 6.12 -9.09
C ARG A 29 1.12 7.35 -8.88
N ASP A 30 0.49 7.84 -9.94
CA ASP A 30 -0.29 9.06 -9.87
C ASP A 30 -1.71 8.86 -9.36
N ASP A 31 -2.18 7.63 -9.27
CA ASP A 31 -3.57 7.39 -8.88
C ASP A 31 -3.68 6.23 -7.89
N PRO A 32 -3.29 6.47 -6.64
CA PRO A 32 -3.46 5.44 -5.61
C PRO A 32 -4.92 5.25 -5.21
N HIS A 33 -5.77 6.25 -5.50
CA HIS A 33 -7.15 6.21 -5.04
C HIS A 33 -7.95 5.08 -5.69
N THR A 34 -7.78 4.87 -6.99
CA THR A 34 -8.49 3.81 -7.68
C THR A 34 -8.05 2.45 -7.16
N ALA A 35 -6.74 2.26 -6.99
CA ALA A 35 -6.23 1.00 -6.47
C ALA A 35 -6.71 0.75 -5.05
N LEU A 36 -6.73 1.79 -4.22
CA LEU A 36 -7.18 1.65 -2.85
C LEU A 36 -8.66 1.30 -2.79
N ARG A 37 -9.46 1.89 -3.67
CA ARG A 37 -10.89 1.59 -3.71
C ARG A 37 -11.11 0.09 -3.98
N GLU A 38 -10.37 -0.45 -4.94
CA GLU A 38 -10.49 -1.86 -5.25
C GLU A 38 -10.01 -2.73 -4.10
N ALA A 39 -8.92 -2.33 -3.45
CA ALA A 39 -8.38 -3.08 -2.34
C ALA A 39 -9.36 -3.09 -1.16
N MET A 40 -9.98 -1.96 -0.87
CA MET A 40 -10.93 -1.89 0.24
C MET A 40 -12.15 -2.77 -0.05
N HIS A 41 -12.57 -2.82 -1.31
CA HIS A 41 -13.67 -3.69 -1.69
C HIS A 41 -13.28 -5.17 -1.44
N THR A 42 -12.08 -5.54 -1.86
CA THR A 42 -11.58 -6.90 -1.67
C THR A 42 -11.47 -7.26 -0.19
N LEU A 43 -11.01 -6.32 0.63
CA LEU A 43 -10.84 -6.56 2.05
C LEU A 43 -12.12 -6.33 2.87
N ASP A 44 -13.19 -5.92 2.18
CA ASP A 44 -14.49 -5.66 2.83
C ASP A 44 -14.35 -4.57 3.89
N LEU A 45 -13.67 -3.49 3.52
CA LEU A 45 -13.47 -2.35 4.40
C LEU A 45 -14.00 -1.09 3.73
N SER A 46 -14.41 -0.12 4.56
CA SER A 46 -14.81 1.17 4.03
C SER A 46 -13.57 1.96 3.63
N GLN A 47 -13.75 2.94 2.76
CA GLN A 47 -12.64 3.77 2.32
C GLN A 47 -12.21 4.70 3.43
N PRO A 48 -10.90 4.84 3.66
CA PRO A 48 -10.44 5.81 4.65
C PRO A 48 -10.53 7.22 4.08
N VAL A 49 -10.46 8.19 4.95
CA VAL A 49 -10.49 9.60 4.55
C VAL A 49 -9.07 10.04 4.26
N TRP A 50 -8.83 10.56 3.06
CA TRP A 50 -7.52 11.10 2.70
C TRP A 50 -7.45 12.53 3.21
N LEU A 51 -6.52 12.74 4.13
CA LEU A 51 -6.26 14.07 4.65
C LEU A 51 -5.08 14.67 3.90
N PRO A 52 -4.86 15.98 3.99
CA PRO A 52 -3.71 16.59 3.31
C PRO A 52 -2.39 15.92 3.63
N LYS A 53 -2.20 15.42 4.85
CA LYS A 53 -0.96 14.76 5.22
C LYS A 53 -0.77 13.46 4.42
N HIS A 54 -1.86 12.77 4.09
CA HIS A 54 -1.75 11.52 3.32
C HIS A 54 -1.32 11.83 1.89
N GLU A 55 -1.88 12.88 1.31
CA GLU A 55 -1.50 13.28 -0.04
C GLU A 55 -0.04 13.71 -0.09
N THR A 56 0.40 14.46 0.91
CA THR A 56 1.78 14.91 0.97
C THR A 56 2.73 13.74 1.13
N ASP A 57 2.39 12.79 2.00
CA ASP A 57 3.21 11.60 2.19
C ASP A 57 3.34 10.81 0.90
N TRP A 58 2.22 10.65 0.20
CA TRP A 58 2.24 9.90 -1.05
C TRP A 58 3.08 10.59 -2.11
N GLU A 59 2.95 11.90 -2.24
CA GLU A 59 3.72 12.66 -3.21
C GLU A 59 5.21 12.60 -2.93
N ASN A 60 5.58 12.68 -1.67
CA ASN A 60 6.99 12.76 -1.30
C ASN A 60 7.66 11.41 -1.15
N TYR A 61 6.93 10.41 -0.66
CA TYR A 61 7.54 9.13 -0.31
C TYR A 61 6.90 7.93 -0.96
N ALA A 62 5.81 8.13 -1.68
CA ALA A 62 5.05 7.04 -2.31
C ALA A 62 4.58 6.03 -1.26
N LEU A 63 4.28 6.52 -0.06
CA LEU A 63 3.70 5.71 0.99
C LEU A 63 2.94 6.62 1.94
N THR A 64 1.99 6.06 2.66
CA THR A 64 1.29 6.79 3.70
C THR A 64 0.68 5.78 4.66
N ARG A 65 0.09 6.29 5.75
CA ARG A 65 -0.43 5.44 6.80
C ARG A 65 -1.74 6.02 7.30
N PHE A 66 -2.74 5.16 7.44
CA PHE A 66 -4.05 5.55 7.96
C PHE A 66 -4.22 4.94 9.35
N LYS A 67 -4.78 5.72 10.25
CA LYS A 67 -5.08 5.25 11.60
C LYS A 67 -6.54 4.87 11.69
N PRO A 68 -6.95 4.15 12.74
CA PRO A 68 -8.35 3.77 12.86
C PRO A 68 -9.33 4.93 12.78
N GLU A 69 -8.93 6.10 13.31
CA GLU A 69 -9.82 7.27 13.29
C GLU A 69 -10.00 7.85 11.90
N ASP A 70 -9.19 7.43 10.93
CA ASP A 70 -9.35 7.90 9.55
C ASP A 70 -10.43 7.12 8.80
N PHE A 71 -11.00 6.11 9.42
CA PHE A 71 -12.06 5.30 8.81
C PHE A 71 -13.40 5.68 9.42
N MET A 72 -14.45 5.66 8.58
CA MET A 72 -15.78 5.98 9.04
C MET A 72 -16.33 4.86 9.94
N ASP A 73 -15.98 3.62 9.61
CA ASP A 73 -16.44 2.48 10.38
C ASP A 73 -15.35 2.01 11.32
N ALA A 74 -15.74 1.32 12.37
CA ALA A 74 -14.77 0.76 13.29
C ALA A 74 -13.93 -0.31 12.59
N VAL A 75 -12.63 -0.32 12.88
CA VAL A 75 -11.73 -1.31 12.29
C VAL A 75 -11.01 -2.04 13.42
N HIS A 76 -10.52 -3.24 13.13
CA HIS A 76 -9.90 -4.08 14.15
C HIS A 76 -8.37 -4.00 14.14
N PHE A 77 -7.80 -3.29 13.19
CA PHE A 77 -6.34 -3.17 13.10
C PHE A 77 -5.88 -1.83 13.67
N ASP A 78 -4.58 -1.71 13.91
CA ASP A 78 -4.01 -0.50 14.51
C ASP A 78 -3.64 0.54 13.46
N ALA A 79 -3.32 0.11 12.27
CA ALA A 79 -2.95 1.01 11.18
C ALA A 79 -3.05 0.29 9.86
N MET A 80 -3.28 1.07 8.79
CA MET A 80 -3.21 0.54 7.43
C MET A 80 -2.13 1.32 6.71
N GLU A 81 -1.11 0.62 6.24
CA GLU A 81 -0.01 1.24 5.54
C GLU A 81 -0.11 0.98 4.06
N LEU A 82 0.12 2.01 3.27
CA LEU A 82 0.13 1.92 1.82
C LEU A 82 1.52 2.23 1.32
N CYS A 83 1.99 1.44 0.37
CA CYS A 83 3.29 1.64 -0.22
C CYS A 83 3.22 1.34 -1.70
N TYR A 84 3.75 2.24 -2.52
CA TYR A 84 3.81 2.00 -3.95
C TYR A 84 5.04 1.17 -4.26
N VAL A 85 4.86 0.09 -5.02
CA VAL A 85 5.96 -0.77 -5.45
C VAL A 85 6.11 -0.58 -6.94
N ALA A 86 7.17 0.09 -7.36
CA ALA A 86 7.41 0.34 -8.76
C ALA A 86 7.81 -0.97 -9.45
N PRO A 87 7.56 -1.11 -10.74
CA PRO A 87 7.90 -2.36 -11.44
C PRO A 87 9.38 -2.72 -11.30
N ASP A 88 10.26 -1.74 -11.39
CA ASP A 88 11.68 -2.00 -11.28
C ASP A 88 12.11 -2.34 -9.87
N GLU A 89 11.47 -1.72 -8.88
CA GLU A 89 11.78 -1.97 -7.49
C GLU A 89 11.39 -3.37 -7.07
N ASP A 90 10.31 -3.88 -7.65
CA ASP A 90 9.88 -5.23 -7.36
C ASP A 90 10.99 -6.23 -7.69
N LYS A 91 11.63 -6.07 -8.83
CA LYS A 91 12.72 -6.92 -9.23
C LYS A 91 13.94 -6.73 -8.34
N LYS A 92 14.25 -5.49 -8.01
CA LYS A 92 15.40 -5.21 -7.17
C LYS A 92 15.24 -5.80 -5.78
N GLN A 93 14.06 -5.72 -5.23
CA GLN A 93 13.82 -6.27 -3.92
C GLN A 93 13.94 -7.79 -3.90
N ALA A 94 13.47 -8.43 -4.95
CA ALA A 94 13.60 -9.88 -5.05
C ALA A 94 15.07 -10.27 -5.11
N GLN A 95 15.87 -9.53 -5.88
CA GLN A 95 17.29 -9.82 -5.96
C GLN A 95 17.99 -9.60 -4.64
N LYS A 96 17.63 -8.54 -3.94
CA LYS A 96 18.24 -8.26 -2.64
C LYS A 96 17.94 -9.36 -1.63
N ARG A 97 16.71 -9.86 -1.66
CA ARG A 97 16.37 -10.93 -0.75
C ARG A 97 17.20 -12.18 -1.02
N SER A 98 17.39 -12.51 -2.30
CA SER A 98 18.20 -13.65 -2.65
C SER A 98 19.62 -13.50 -2.15
N LEU A 99 20.21 -12.32 -2.35
CA LEU A 99 21.55 -12.08 -1.88
C LEU A 99 21.66 -12.17 -0.37
N MET A 100 20.69 -11.66 0.34
CA MET A 100 20.72 -11.72 1.78
C MET A 100 20.56 -13.13 2.29
N GLN A 101 19.82 -13.94 1.59
CA GLN A 101 19.64 -15.32 2.01
C GLN A 101 20.91 -16.12 1.83
N ASP A 102 21.77 -15.71 0.92
CA ASP A 102 23.04 -16.40 0.72
C ASP A 102 24.05 -16.08 1.78
N LEU A 103 23.82 -15.11 2.58
CA LEU A 103 24.71 -14.77 3.67
C LEU A 103 24.42 -15.59 4.90
#